data_0559fcb80c4d3b35ba930150f3b88124
#
_entry.id   0559fcb80c4d3b35ba930150f3b88124
#
_cell.length_a   1.000
_cell.length_b   1.000
_cell.length_c   1.000
_cell.angle_alpha   90.00
_cell.angle_beta   90.00
_cell.angle_gamma   90.00
#
_symmetry.space_group_name_H-M   'P 1'
#
loop_
_entity.id
_entity.type
_entity.pdbx_description
1 polymer ?
#
loop_
_entity_poly.entity_id
_entity_poly.type
_entity_poly.pdbx_seq_one_letter_code
_entity_poly.pdbx_strand_id
1 'polypeptide(L)'
;MRYCPWASKAAGTIGLFLLASVVYIGGLCPTIYWFDSPEFVATTYTLGISHPAGSPTYSLFAKLVTFLPLGSIAFRVNAFSALVGALSVTLLFSMLHKLLALSSPWTRWIAAGVIALFPTQTGQ
;
A
#
# COMPACT_ATOMS: atom_id res chain seq x y z
N MET A 1 -18.54 21.94 24.15
CA MET A 1 -18.36 21.21 22.89
C MET A 1 -17.73 19.86 23.21
N ARG A 2 -18.45 18.76 23.03
CA ARG A 2 -17.90 17.41 23.30
C ARG A 2 -17.04 17.01 22.10
N TYR A 3 -15.73 17.04 22.26
CA TYR A 3 -14.80 16.46 21.28
C TYR A 3 -15.08 14.95 21.18
N CYS A 4 -15.51 14.51 20.00
CA CYS A 4 -15.76 13.10 19.75
C CYS A 4 -14.42 12.38 19.57
N PRO A 5 -13.95 11.59 20.54
CA PRO A 5 -12.56 11.05 20.54
C PRO A 5 -12.29 10.05 19.39
N TRP A 6 -13.32 9.53 18.76
CA TRP A 6 -13.17 8.64 17.60
C TRP A 6 -12.87 9.40 16.30
N ALA A 7 -13.38 10.63 16.15
CA ALA A 7 -13.13 11.44 14.97
C ALA A 7 -11.66 11.85 14.84
N SER A 8 -11.00 12.19 15.95
CA SER A 8 -9.57 12.52 15.93
C SER A 8 -8.68 11.31 15.62
N LYS A 9 -9.07 10.10 16.04
CA LYS A 9 -8.36 8.87 15.74
C LYS A 9 -8.51 8.48 14.27
N ALA A 10 -9.72 8.61 13.73
CA ALA A 10 -9.98 8.36 12.31
C ALA A 10 -9.21 9.35 11.42
N ALA A 11 -9.18 10.63 11.78
CA ALA A 11 -8.43 11.65 11.04
C ALA A 11 -6.92 11.33 10.97
N GLY A 12 -6.32 10.87 12.06
CA GLY A 12 -4.91 10.47 12.08
C GLY A 12 -4.62 9.25 11.19
N THR A 13 -5.50 8.25 11.22
CA THR A 13 -5.36 7.05 10.37
C THR A 13 -5.53 7.38 8.89
N ILE A 14 -6.50 8.22 8.54
CA ILE A 14 -6.70 8.69 7.17
C ILE A 14 -5.51 9.54 6.72
N GLY A 15 -5.01 10.43 7.57
CA GLY A 15 -3.83 11.24 7.27
C GLY A 15 -2.59 10.39 6.97
N LEU A 16 -2.37 9.33 7.75
CA LEU A 16 -1.28 8.39 7.50
C LEU A 16 -1.46 7.64 6.18
N PHE A 17 -2.67 7.18 5.87
CA PHE A 17 -2.95 6.52 4.59
C PHE A 17 -2.66 7.44 3.41
N LEU A 18 -3.11 8.68 3.47
CA LEU A 18 -2.87 9.66 2.42
C LEU A 18 -1.37 9.96 2.26
N LEU A 19 -0.66 10.16 3.36
CA LEU A 19 0.79 10.40 3.35
C LEU A 19 1.53 9.22 2.73
N ALA A 20 1.26 8.00 3.18
CA ALA A 20 1.87 6.79 2.63
C ALA A 20 1.55 6.62 1.13
N SER A 21 0.30 6.90 0.73
CA SER A 21 -0.10 6.84 -0.67
C SER A 21 0.67 7.85 -1.53
N VAL A 22 0.84 9.09 -1.06
CA VAL A 22 1.62 10.11 -1.77
C VAL A 22 3.08 9.68 -1.94
N VAL A 23 3.69 9.16 -0.88
CA VAL A 23 5.09 8.69 -0.93
C VAL A 23 5.24 7.53 -1.91
N TYR A 24 4.37 6.52 -1.85
CA TYR A 24 4.47 5.34 -2.71
C TYR A 24 4.13 5.64 -4.17
N ILE A 25 3.12 6.48 -4.42
CA ILE A 25 2.79 6.92 -5.78
C ILE A 25 3.89 7.82 -6.35
N GLY A 26 4.49 8.68 -5.51
CA GLY A 26 5.60 9.54 -5.92
C GLY A 26 6.87 8.77 -6.31
N GLY A 27 7.10 7.59 -5.69
CA GLY A 27 8.20 6.69 -6.03
C GLY A 27 7.85 5.62 -7.08
N LEU A 28 6.65 5.67 -7.65
CA LEU A 28 6.13 4.62 -8.52
C LEU A 28 6.84 4.63 -9.88
N CYS A 29 7.31 3.46 -10.32
CA CYS A 29 7.79 3.28 -11.68
C CYS A 29 6.59 3.28 -12.66
N PRO A 30 6.58 4.16 -13.69
CA PRO A 30 5.48 4.24 -14.64
C PRO A 30 5.45 3.09 -15.65
N THR A 31 6.51 2.28 -15.67
CA THR A 31 6.70 1.16 -16.60
C THR A 31 7.02 -0.13 -15.85
N ILE A 32 7.39 -1.16 -16.57
CA ILE A 32 7.91 -2.41 -16.01
C ILE A 32 9.25 -2.13 -15.33
N TYR A 33 9.40 -2.63 -14.10
CA TYR A 33 10.62 -2.53 -13.32
C TYR A 33 11.40 -3.86 -13.33
N TRP A 34 12.52 -3.95 -12.61
CA TRP A 34 13.38 -5.13 -12.55
C TRP A 34 12.70 -6.30 -11.79
N PHE A 35 13.30 -7.48 -11.89
CA PHE A 35 12.89 -8.73 -11.23
C PHE A 35 11.49 -9.20 -11.61
N ASP A 36 10.62 -9.43 -10.65
CA ASP A 36 9.32 -10.07 -10.82
C ASP A 36 8.24 -9.13 -11.38
N SER A 37 8.52 -7.83 -11.50
CA SER A 37 7.55 -6.85 -11.99
C SER A 37 6.98 -7.20 -13.37
N PRO A 38 7.78 -7.61 -14.37
CA PRO A 38 7.26 -8.03 -15.68
C PRO A 38 6.30 -9.20 -15.56
N GLU A 39 6.65 -10.18 -14.72
CA GLU A 39 5.85 -11.38 -14.53
C GLU A 39 4.52 -11.05 -13.84
N PHE A 40 4.53 -10.26 -12.78
CA PHE A 40 3.29 -9.83 -12.11
C PHE A 40 2.38 -9.02 -13.03
N VAL A 41 2.92 -8.15 -13.86
CA VAL A 41 2.13 -7.40 -14.84
C VAL A 41 1.53 -8.34 -15.89
N ALA A 42 2.32 -9.27 -16.44
CA ALA A 42 1.86 -10.21 -17.45
C ALA A 42 0.82 -11.19 -16.88
N THR A 43 1.10 -11.81 -15.73
CA THR A 43 0.19 -12.76 -15.09
C THR A 43 -1.11 -12.10 -14.62
N THR A 44 -1.04 -10.86 -14.12
CA THR A 44 -2.25 -10.08 -13.80
C THR A 44 -3.08 -9.80 -15.03
N TYR A 45 -2.44 -9.42 -16.15
CA TYR A 45 -3.16 -9.10 -17.37
C TYR A 45 -3.81 -10.32 -18.02
N THR A 46 -3.10 -11.45 -18.06
CA THR A 46 -3.56 -12.70 -18.68
C THR A 46 -4.33 -13.60 -17.74
N LEU A 47 -4.33 -13.33 -16.41
CA LEU A 47 -4.75 -14.26 -15.37
C LEU A 47 -3.97 -15.58 -15.39
N GLY A 48 -2.68 -15.48 -15.75
CA GLY A 48 -1.76 -16.59 -15.76
C GLY A 48 -1.31 -17.01 -14.37
N ILE A 49 -0.52 -18.08 -14.30
CA ILE A 49 0.09 -18.56 -13.05
C ILE A 49 1.50 -17.97 -12.97
N SER A 50 1.79 -17.23 -11.89
CA SER A 50 3.14 -16.79 -11.56
C SER A 50 3.98 -17.94 -11.02
N HIS A 51 5.32 -17.74 -10.96
CA HIS A 51 6.25 -18.71 -10.38
C HIS A 51 5.84 -19.19 -8.96
N PRO A 52 6.44 -20.30 -8.45
CA PRO A 52 6.04 -20.91 -7.18
C PRO A 52 5.93 -19.93 -6.01
N ALA A 53 4.89 -20.09 -5.24
CA ALA A 53 4.17 -19.32 -4.25
C ALA A 53 2.96 -18.58 -4.80
N GLY A 54 2.87 -18.25 -6.11
CA GLY A 54 1.72 -17.67 -6.78
C GLY A 54 0.96 -16.64 -5.94
N SER A 55 0.31 -15.69 -6.57
CA SER A 55 -0.47 -14.67 -5.84
C SER A 55 -1.86 -14.53 -6.46
N PRO A 56 -2.70 -15.59 -6.43
CA PRO A 56 -3.98 -15.60 -7.12
C PRO A 56 -4.90 -14.46 -6.67
N THR A 57 -4.94 -14.20 -5.37
CA THR A 57 -5.74 -13.10 -4.80
C THR A 57 -5.26 -11.75 -5.32
N TYR A 58 -3.94 -11.51 -5.32
CA TYR A 58 -3.37 -10.28 -5.86
C TYR A 58 -3.72 -10.12 -7.34
N SER A 59 -3.49 -11.15 -8.16
CA SER A 59 -3.74 -11.12 -9.60
C SER A 59 -5.20 -10.85 -9.94
N LEU A 60 -6.15 -11.41 -9.18
CA LEU A 60 -7.58 -11.15 -9.36
C LEU A 60 -7.96 -9.69 -9.07
N PHE A 61 -7.51 -9.15 -7.94
CA PHE A 61 -7.81 -7.75 -7.62
C PHE A 61 -7.08 -6.77 -8.54
N ALA A 62 -5.80 -7.03 -8.85
CA ALA A 62 -5.04 -6.21 -9.76
C ALA A 62 -5.60 -6.26 -11.20
N LYS A 63 -6.19 -7.39 -11.62
CA LYS A 63 -6.90 -7.49 -12.90
C LYS A 63 -8.01 -6.45 -13.02
N LEU A 64 -8.78 -6.21 -11.97
CA LEU A 64 -9.85 -5.22 -11.99
C LEU A 64 -9.32 -3.83 -12.34
N VAL A 65 -8.12 -3.50 -11.85
CA VAL A 65 -7.50 -2.19 -12.12
C VAL A 65 -7.01 -2.08 -13.56
N THR A 66 -6.74 -3.19 -14.24
CA THR A 66 -6.34 -3.16 -15.67
C THR A 66 -7.46 -2.69 -16.59
N PHE A 67 -8.70 -2.69 -16.18
CA PHE A 67 -9.83 -2.18 -16.96
C PHE A 67 -9.97 -0.64 -16.90
N LEU A 68 -9.29 0.01 -15.96
CA LEU A 68 -9.35 1.47 -15.86
C LEU A 68 -8.58 2.10 -17.03
N PRO A 69 -9.08 3.18 -17.64
CA PRO A 69 -8.40 3.84 -18.75
C PRO A 69 -7.32 4.82 -18.29
N LEU A 70 -6.35 4.34 -17.49
CA LEU A 70 -5.31 5.15 -16.85
C LEU A 70 -3.91 4.67 -17.28
N GLY A 71 -3.21 5.40 -18.10
CA GLY A 71 -1.82 5.12 -18.47
C GLY A 71 -1.59 3.69 -19.01
N SER A 72 -0.40 3.16 -18.80
CA SER A 72 -0.03 1.78 -19.19
C SER A 72 -0.59 0.74 -18.22
N ILE A 73 -0.67 -0.53 -18.67
CA ILE A 73 -1.08 -1.64 -17.79
C ILE A 73 -0.12 -1.77 -16.61
N ALA A 74 1.19 -1.64 -16.87
CA ALA A 74 2.21 -1.68 -15.81
C ALA A 74 1.98 -0.58 -14.78
N PHE A 75 1.70 0.66 -15.21
CA PHE A 75 1.38 1.76 -14.29
C PHE A 75 0.19 1.42 -13.39
N ARG A 76 -0.88 0.86 -13.94
CA ARG A 76 -2.10 0.51 -13.17
C ARG A 76 -1.81 -0.55 -12.12
N VAL A 77 -1.09 -1.60 -12.49
CA VAL A 77 -0.71 -2.70 -11.57
C VAL A 77 0.22 -2.18 -10.47
N ASN A 78 1.20 -1.34 -10.82
CA ASN A 78 2.09 -0.72 -9.85
C ASN A 78 1.35 0.24 -8.91
N ALA A 79 0.43 1.06 -9.44
CA ALA A 79 -0.41 1.95 -8.62
C ALA A 79 -1.30 1.17 -7.65
N PHE A 80 -1.87 0.06 -8.08
CA PHE A 80 -2.61 -0.85 -7.21
C PHE A 80 -1.72 -1.37 -6.06
N SER A 81 -0.51 -1.84 -6.39
CA SER A 81 0.46 -2.29 -5.37
C SER A 81 0.82 -1.19 -4.38
N ALA A 82 1.04 0.03 -4.85
CA ALA A 82 1.32 1.19 -4.01
C ALA A 82 0.18 1.49 -3.03
N LEU A 83 -1.07 1.45 -3.49
CA LEU A 83 -2.25 1.67 -2.64
C LEU A 83 -2.45 0.56 -1.62
N VAL A 84 -2.27 -0.70 -2.01
CA VAL A 84 -2.33 -1.84 -1.09
C VAL A 84 -1.21 -1.78 -0.05
N GLY A 85 0.00 -1.36 -0.46
CA GLY A 85 1.11 -1.11 0.45
C GLY A 85 0.79 -0.01 1.47
N ALA A 86 0.25 1.12 1.03
CA ALA A 86 -0.18 2.21 1.92
C ALA A 86 -1.27 1.76 2.90
N LEU A 87 -2.22 0.94 2.43
CA LEU A 87 -3.25 0.35 3.29
C LEU A 87 -2.65 -0.58 4.35
N SER A 88 -1.69 -1.42 3.95
CA SER A 88 -1.00 -2.35 4.87
C SER A 88 -0.26 -1.60 5.98
N VAL A 89 0.47 -0.53 5.65
CA VAL A 89 1.14 0.34 6.63
C VAL A 89 0.13 0.94 7.61
N THR A 90 -0.99 1.43 7.09
CA THR A 90 -2.04 2.06 7.90
C THR A 90 -2.72 1.06 8.85
N LEU A 91 -2.99 -0.15 8.38
CA LEU A 91 -3.57 -1.21 9.19
C LEU A 91 -2.60 -1.67 10.27
N LEU A 92 -1.32 -1.87 9.93
CA LEU A 92 -0.29 -2.23 10.89
C LEU A 92 -0.13 -1.17 11.98
N PHE A 93 -0.09 0.11 11.60
CA PHE A 93 -0.06 1.22 12.55
C PHE A 93 -1.27 1.19 13.50
N SER A 94 -2.47 1.00 12.96
CA SER A 94 -3.71 0.95 13.74
C SER A 94 -3.72 -0.23 14.71
N MET A 95 -3.19 -1.38 14.28
CA MET A 95 -3.06 -2.57 15.10
C MET A 95 -2.04 -2.36 16.24
N LEU A 96 -0.84 -1.88 15.91
CA LEU A 96 0.20 -1.57 16.91
C LEU A 96 -0.29 -0.54 17.91
N HIS A 97 -1.00 0.49 17.47
CA HIS A 97 -1.55 1.49 18.38
C HIS A 97 -2.55 0.89 19.38
N LYS A 98 -3.34 -0.09 18.98
CA LYS A 98 -4.27 -0.80 19.86
C LYS A 98 -3.55 -1.74 20.83
N LEU A 99 -2.58 -2.52 20.32
CA LEU A 99 -1.87 -3.54 21.08
C LEU A 99 -0.90 -2.94 22.12
N LEU A 100 -0.13 -1.94 21.70
CA LEU A 100 0.90 -1.37 22.55
C LEU A 100 0.40 -0.25 23.46
N ALA A 101 -0.89 0.11 23.38
CA ALA A 101 -1.51 1.19 24.15
C ALA A 101 -0.61 2.44 24.23
N LEU A 102 0.01 2.82 23.10
CA LEU A 102 0.97 3.92 23.04
C LEU A 102 0.32 5.20 23.58
N SER A 103 0.71 5.58 24.80
CA SER A 103 0.11 6.68 25.54
C SER A 103 0.52 8.05 25.04
N SER A 104 1.72 8.16 24.46
CA SER A 104 2.29 9.41 23.96
C SER A 104 1.95 9.65 22.49
N PRO A 105 1.51 10.85 22.09
CA PRO A 105 1.27 11.19 20.69
C PRO A 105 2.55 11.12 19.85
N TRP A 106 3.70 11.47 20.43
CA TRP A 106 5.00 11.47 19.74
C TRP A 106 5.46 10.06 19.34
N THR A 107 5.28 9.09 20.22
CA THR A 107 5.63 7.69 19.93
C THR A 107 4.81 7.12 18.77
N ARG A 108 3.59 7.58 18.58
CA ARG A 108 2.72 7.20 17.44
C ARG A 108 3.27 7.72 16.13
N TRP A 109 3.69 8.99 16.09
CA TRP A 109 4.24 9.58 14.87
C TRP A 109 5.60 9.02 14.50
N ILE A 110 6.44 8.73 15.50
CA ILE A 110 7.73 8.06 15.28
C ILE A 110 7.50 6.64 14.71
N ALA A 111 6.59 5.86 15.31
CA ALA A 111 6.26 4.53 14.81
C ALA A 111 5.70 4.57 13.39
N ALA A 112 4.80 5.52 13.09
CA ALA A 112 4.27 5.73 11.74
C ALA A 112 5.37 6.09 10.74
N GLY A 113 6.29 6.99 11.11
CA GLY A 113 7.42 7.39 10.27
C GLY A 113 8.37 6.22 9.98
N VAL A 114 8.71 5.44 10.99
CA VAL A 114 9.55 4.24 10.81
C VAL A 114 8.88 3.23 9.87
N ILE A 115 7.60 2.94 10.05
CA ILE A 115 6.86 2.00 9.21
C ILE A 115 6.75 2.53 7.76
N ALA A 116 6.50 3.83 7.58
CA ALA A 116 6.38 4.44 6.26
C ALA A 116 7.73 4.53 5.51
N LEU A 117 8.84 4.65 6.26
CA LEU A 117 10.20 4.70 5.71
C LEU A 117 10.80 3.32 5.49
N PHE A 118 10.22 2.26 6.08
CA PHE A 118 10.62 0.90 5.72
C PHE A 118 10.24 0.72 4.25
N PRO A 119 11.24 0.70 3.33
CA PRO A 119 10.93 0.37 1.96
C PRO A 119 10.32 -1.03 1.99
N THR A 120 9.05 -1.14 1.66
CA THR A 120 8.52 -2.43 1.27
C THR A 120 9.36 -2.83 0.09
N GLN A 121 10.32 -3.72 0.31
CA GLN A 121 11.20 -4.29 -0.71
C GLN A 121 10.36 -5.16 -1.65
N THR A 122 9.28 -4.62 -2.14
CA THR A 122 8.40 -5.22 -3.14
C THR A 122 8.89 -4.91 -4.55
N GLY A 123 10.16 -4.62 -4.68
CA GLY A 123 10.81 -4.26 -5.95
C GLY A 123 12.27 -4.70 -6.03
N GLN A 124 12.71 -5.66 -5.22
CA GLN A 124 14.01 -6.30 -5.44
C GLN A 124 13.83 -7.73 -5.87
#